data_7ca0850811b2e00f9bdf1eccba3fc136
#
_entry.id   7ca0850811b2e00f9bdf1eccba3fc136
#
_cell.length_a   1.000
_cell.length_b   1.000
_cell.length_c   1.000
_cell.angle_alpha   90.00
_cell.angle_beta   90.00
_cell.angle_gamma   90.00
#
_symmetry.space_group_name_H-M   'P 1'
#
loop_
_entity.id
_entity.type
_entity.pdbx_description
1 polymer ?
#
loop_
_entity_poly.entity_id
_entity_poly.type
_entity_poly.pdbx_seq_one_letter_code
_entity_poly.pdbx_strand_id
1 'polypeptide(L)'
;RAGLDPRRQYFAGMDDKEYAFNRENHRIGAGEFEQVSLMFNGSFPMETGGTFYAFGGMNSRDGESGCYYRRAQDNRTLRAWYPDGFLPLISPTLTDTSLALGMKGIMSGAVLNGYAYDFSVTTGSNDFAWGMQNSHNATAGTGPNQQAEFDLGTLGYSQTTVNFDLATQIEVDGFAGPVDLAMGAEMRMENYTIEAGEEAGYADFGYDVLDGPNAGASAAVGCQCLPGLAPANEQDRDRDAFSLYAEMGGNVTEDLLLDVALRTENYSDFGSTTNGKVAMRYQIDEGVAARGSFSTGFRAPALQEAYFSSIATNFIDGVPLEVGTFPVDTEAARALGAQDLEPETSENLSLGMTYKDDKFSLSVDAYMITVEDRISMSETFRGSGTTSDMVSFFAERGVPAAAGRYFFNGIDTETNGLDIVATMREDVANGSLLLKAAMNFNDTEVTNKGELETPAELAAYTSSVLLGRTNTVRYESSSPRENFQFSATLQKPSSTWMVKLNRWGEVTIPASTVEREQVLSSKTTVDMEYSFQVNSQVRM
;
A
#
# COMPACT_ATOMS: atom_id res chain seq x y z
N ARG A 1 27.55 15.95 -18.44
CA ARG A 1 26.47 15.53 -19.37
C ARG A 1 25.61 16.68 -19.94
N ALA A 2 25.91 17.92 -19.66
CA ALA A 2 25.17 19.09 -20.16
C ALA A 2 25.14 19.26 -21.68
N GLY A 3 25.98 18.54 -22.43
CA GLY A 3 26.02 18.57 -23.90
C GLY A 3 25.16 17.52 -24.63
N LEU A 4 24.51 16.62 -23.89
CA LEU A 4 23.84 15.45 -24.49
C LEU A 4 22.34 15.38 -24.14
N ASP A 5 21.68 16.50 -23.84
CA ASP A 5 20.24 16.50 -23.64
C ASP A 5 19.52 16.46 -24.99
N PRO A 6 18.91 15.31 -25.35
CA PRO A 6 18.20 15.18 -26.62
C PRO A 6 17.04 16.17 -26.77
N ARG A 7 16.50 16.71 -25.66
CA ARG A 7 15.45 17.72 -25.70
C ARG A 7 15.93 19.06 -26.26
N ARG A 8 17.20 19.39 -26.16
CA ARG A 8 17.74 20.60 -26.80
C ARG A 8 17.69 20.55 -28.34
N GLN A 9 17.68 19.35 -28.92
CA GLN A 9 17.58 19.18 -30.38
C GLN A 9 16.13 19.28 -30.87
N TYR A 10 15.13 18.96 -30.03
CA TYR A 10 13.72 19.02 -30.38
C TYR A 10 13.12 20.42 -30.33
N PHE A 11 13.81 21.35 -29.70
CA PHE A 11 13.32 22.69 -29.42
C PHE A 11 14.06 23.80 -30.20
N ALA A 12 14.57 23.50 -31.37
CA ALA A 12 15.12 24.50 -32.26
C ALA A 12 14.03 25.53 -32.60
N GLY A 13 14.23 26.79 -32.16
CA GLY A 13 13.24 27.87 -32.32
C GLY A 13 12.43 28.20 -31.09
N MET A 14 12.67 27.55 -29.95
CA MET A 14 12.12 27.94 -28.65
C MET A 14 12.73 29.26 -28.16
N ASP A 15 11.97 29.97 -27.32
CA ASP A 15 12.48 31.19 -26.72
C ASP A 15 13.58 30.93 -25.69
N ASP A 16 14.29 32.01 -25.28
CA ASP A 16 15.46 31.90 -24.40
C ASP A 16 15.09 31.29 -23.00
N LYS A 17 13.85 31.40 -22.56
CA LYS A 17 13.40 30.87 -21.29
C LYS A 17 13.39 29.34 -21.26
N GLU A 18 13.03 28.70 -22.34
CA GLU A 18 13.10 27.24 -22.47
C GLU A 18 14.56 26.72 -22.50
N TYR A 19 15.47 27.47 -23.03
CA TYR A 19 16.91 27.14 -23.00
C TYR A 19 17.54 27.40 -21.62
N ALA A 20 17.07 28.41 -20.92
CA ALA A 20 17.54 28.77 -19.58
C ALA A 20 16.89 27.95 -18.47
N PHE A 21 16.02 27.01 -18.80
CA PHE A 21 15.28 26.18 -17.85
C PHE A 21 16.21 25.54 -16.80
N ASN A 22 15.98 25.86 -15.53
CA ASN A 22 16.68 25.25 -14.41
C ASN A 22 16.10 23.87 -14.08
N ARG A 23 16.87 22.81 -14.29
CA ARG A 23 16.46 21.42 -14.06
C ARG A 23 16.44 21.02 -12.59
N GLU A 24 17.05 21.79 -11.72
CA GLU A 24 16.98 21.63 -10.27
C GLU A 24 15.60 22.02 -9.71
N ASN A 25 14.73 22.63 -10.52
CA ASN A 25 13.34 22.89 -10.16
C ASN A 25 12.50 21.61 -10.01
N HIS A 26 12.97 20.46 -10.46
CA HIS A 26 12.33 19.18 -10.18
C HIS A 26 12.71 18.67 -8.79
N ARG A 27 11.72 18.55 -7.91
CA ARG A 27 11.87 17.85 -6.64
C ARG A 27 11.52 16.37 -6.84
N ILE A 28 12.51 15.49 -6.68
CA ILE A 28 12.34 14.04 -6.78
C ILE A 28 12.82 13.43 -5.47
N GLY A 29 12.00 12.60 -4.85
CA GLY A 29 12.32 11.91 -3.60
C GLY A 29 11.28 12.17 -2.52
N ALA A 30 11.71 12.16 -1.26
CA ALA A 30 10.83 12.37 -0.12
C ALA A 30 10.25 13.79 -0.10
N GLY A 31 8.93 13.89 0.13
CA GLY A 31 8.28 15.16 0.45
C GLY A 31 8.69 15.66 1.84
N GLU A 32 8.44 16.93 2.08
CA GLU A 32 8.51 17.53 3.43
C GLU A 32 7.21 17.24 4.16
N PHE A 33 7.24 17.08 5.48
CA PHE A 33 6.02 16.96 6.27
C PHE A 33 6.22 17.50 7.70
N GLU A 34 5.13 18.00 8.27
CA GLU A 34 4.99 18.31 9.67
C GLU A 34 3.94 17.37 10.28
N GLN A 35 4.19 16.86 11.49
CA GLN A 35 3.30 15.90 12.12
C GLN A 35 3.15 16.19 13.59
N VAL A 36 1.89 16.12 14.06
CA VAL A 36 1.54 16.16 15.48
C VAL A 36 0.79 14.88 15.82
N SER A 37 1.25 14.19 16.86
CA SER A 37 0.62 12.95 17.33
C SER A 37 0.37 13.03 18.83
N LEU A 38 -0.83 12.60 19.22
CA LEU A 38 -1.22 12.42 20.62
C LEU A 38 -1.62 10.94 20.82
N MET A 39 -1.07 10.30 21.83
CA MET A 39 -1.40 8.91 22.17
C MET A 39 -1.68 8.79 23.67
N PHE A 40 -2.58 7.89 24.01
CA PHE A 40 -2.80 7.48 25.39
C PHE A 40 -2.95 5.96 25.50
N ASN A 41 -2.60 5.41 26.65
CA ASN A 41 -2.78 4.00 26.99
C ASN A 41 -3.03 3.89 28.50
N GLY A 42 -4.12 3.27 28.87
CA GLY A 42 -4.51 3.10 30.25
C GLY A 42 -5.02 1.67 30.53
N SER A 43 -4.76 1.20 31.74
CA SER A 43 -5.20 -0.12 32.22
C SER A 43 -5.66 0.01 33.65
N PHE A 44 -6.88 -0.45 33.96
CA PHE A 44 -7.57 -0.25 35.23
C PHE A 44 -8.03 -1.61 35.78
N PRO A 45 -7.31 -2.16 36.77
CA PRO A 45 -7.77 -3.37 37.47
C PRO A 45 -9.13 -3.16 38.13
N MET A 46 -10.03 -4.11 37.96
CA MET A 46 -11.36 -4.12 38.59
C MET A 46 -11.39 -4.96 39.85
N GLU A 47 -12.21 -4.59 40.83
CA GLU A 47 -12.41 -5.35 42.09
C GLU A 47 -12.91 -6.77 41.82
N THR A 48 -13.58 -7.00 40.70
CA THR A 48 -14.07 -8.31 40.24
C THR A 48 -13.02 -9.26 39.69
N GLY A 49 -11.74 -8.84 39.67
CA GLY A 49 -10.62 -9.64 39.16
C GLY A 49 -10.35 -9.50 37.65
N GLY A 50 -11.08 -8.65 36.94
CA GLY A 50 -10.79 -8.31 35.54
C GLY A 50 -10.00 -7.01 35.39
N THR A 51 -9.71 -6.66 34.17
CA THR A 51 -9.01 -5.42 33.80
C THR A 51 -9.76 -4.73 32.67
N PHE A 52 -10.17 -3.48 32.90
CA PHE A 52 -10.61 -2.58 31.85
C PHE A 52 -9.37 -1.90 31.26
N TYR A 53 -9.30 -1.79 29.94
CA TYR A 53 -8.24 -1.09 29.24
C TYR A 53 -8.78 -0.15 28.18
N ALA A 54 -8.05 0.93 27.95
CA ALA A 54 -8.34 1.90 26.92
C ALA A 54 -7.04 2.43 26.31
N PHE A 55 -6.94 2.47 25.01
CA PHE A 55 -5.84 3.12 24.31
C PHE A 55 -6.34 3.72 23.02
N GLY A 56 -5.59 4.70 22.52
CA GLY A 56 -5.95 5.36 21.28
C GLY A 56 -5.02 6.52 20.98
N GLY A 57 -5.31 7.18 19.89
CA GLY A 57 -4.51 8.30 19.46
C GLY A 57 -5.16 9.09 18.34
N MET A 58 -4.53 10.22 18.09
CA MET A 58 -4.86 11.14 17.03
C MET A 58 -3.53 11.58 16.39
N ASN A 59 -3.50 11.62 15.08
CA ASN A 59 -2.36 12.07 14.30
C ASN A 59 -2.84 13.02 13.22
N SER A 60 -2.15 14.14 13.05
CA SER A 60 -2.32 15.03 11.90
C SER A 60 -0.96 15.25 11.25
N ARG A 61 -0.90 15.08 9.95
CA ARG A 61 0.30 15.24 9.12
C ARG A 61 -0.03 16.10 7.91
N ASP A 62 0.63 17.26 7.84
CA ASP A 62 0.62 18.10 6.66
C ASP A 62 1.86 17.80 5.83
N GLY A 63 1.65 17.52 4.53
CA GLY A 63 2.70 17.15 3.61
C GLY A 63 2.90 18.18 2.51
N GLU A 64 4.11 18.23 1.93
CA GLU A 64 4.39 18.95 0.70
C GLU A 64 5.30 18.12 -0.20
N SER A 65 4.92 17.94 -1.46
CA SER A 65 5.76 17.30 -2.46
C SER A 65 5.66 18.00 -3.81
N GLY A 66 6.78 18.03 -4.53
CA GLY A 66 6.82 18.60 -5.88
C GLY A 66 6.21 17.67 -6.91
N CYS A 67 5.36 18.21 -7.77
CA CYS A 67 4.90 17.54 -8.97
C CYS A 67 5.90 17.72 -10.12
N TYR A 68 5.47 17.52 -11.37
CA TYR A 68 6.30 17.83 -12.53
C TYR A 68 6.27 19.32 -12.85
N TYR A 69 7.45 19.91 -12.99
CA TYR A 69 7.61 21.31 -13.38
C TYR A 69 6.95 21.60 -14.74
N ARG A 70 6.15 22.64 -14.79
CA ARG A 70 5.53 23.16 -16.01
C ARG A 70 6.42 24.26 -16.59
N ARG A 71 6.95 24.03 -17.78
CA ARG A 71 7.85 25.00 -18.44
C ARG A 71 7.07 26.19 -19.00
N ALA A 72 7.75 27.30 -19.28
CA ALA A 72 7.15 28.52 -19.80
C ALA A 72 6.30 28.33 -21.07
N GLN A 73 6.68 27.40 -21.97
CA GLN A 73 5.94 27.12 -23.21
C GLN A 73 4.94 25.95 -23.10
N ASP A 74 4.79 25.34 -21.93
CA ASP A 74 3.81 24.29 -21.73
C ASP A 74 2.37 24.86 -21.88
N ASN A 75 1.49 24.15 -22.59
CA ASN A 75 0.08 24.54 -22.75
C ASN A 75 -0.67 24.68 -21.43
N ARG A 76 -0.15 24.03 -20.39
CA ARG A 76 -0.68 24.05 -19.02
C ARG A 76 -0.12 25.23 -18.21
N THR A 77 0.63 26.16 -18.80
CA THR A 77 1.23 27.28 -18.10
C THR A 77 0.49 28.58 -18.47
N LEU A 78 -0.13 29.19 -17.48
CA LEU A 78 -0.69 30.53 -17.61
C LEU A 78 0.43 31.55 -17.46
N ARG A 79 0.98 32.02 -18.59
CA ARG A 79 2.18 32.88 -18.59
C ARG A 79 1.98 34.25 -17.95
N ALA A 80 0.74 34.72 -17.89
CA ALA A 80 0.39 35.94 -17.17
C ALA A 80 0.69 35.83 -15.66
N TRP A 81 0.63 34.64 -15.07
CA TRP A 81 0.94 34.35 -13.68
C TRP A 81 2.33 33.75 -13.50
N TYR A 82 2.71 32.85 -14.41
CA TYR A 82 3.93 32.06 -14.35
C TYR A 82 4.78 32.24 -15.62
N PRO A 83 5.40 33.44 -15.84
CA PRO A 83 6.09 33.75 -17.08
C PRO A 83 7.31 32.86 -17.35
N ASP A 84 7.87 32.26 -16.34
CA ASP A 84 9.05 31.38 -16.42
C ASP A 84 8.70 29.91 -16.20
N GLY A 85 7.40 29.58 -16.07
CA GLY A 85 6.94 28.26 -15.65
C GLY A 85 6.77 28.16 -14.14
N PHE A 86 6.32 26.99 -13.64
CA PHE A 86 6.07 26.77 -12.22
C PHE A 86 6.18 25.30 -11.84
N LEU A 87 6.40 25.04 -10.54
CA LEU A 87 6.33 23.72 -9.94
C LEU A 87 5.06 23.63 -9.08
N PRO A 88 4.01 22.91 -9.52
CA PRO A 88 2.86 22.62 -8.66
C PRO A 88 3.31 21.80 -7.44
N LEU A 89 2.79 22.12 -6.27
CA LEU A 89 3.08 21.44 -5.01
C LEU A 89 1.82 20.71 -4.52
N ILE A 90 1.93 19.40 -4.39
CA ILE A 90 0.89 18.57 -3.76
C ILE A 90 1.01 18.75 -2.25
N SER A 91 -0.06 19.22 -1.60
CA SER A 91 -0.09 19.55 -0.18
C SER A 91 -1.21 18.78 0.55
N PRO A 92 -1.06 17.46 0.75
CA PRO A 92 -2.06 16.67 1.44
C PRO A 92 -2.04 16.92 2.94
N THR A 93 -3.22 16.85 3.57
CA THR A 93 -3.38 16.70 5.00
C THR A 93 -3.93 15.31 5.31
N LEU A 94 -3.22 14.56 6.14
CA LEU A 94 -3.62 13.23 6.60
C LEU A 94 -4.01 13.31 8.07
N THR A 95 -5.24 12.90 8.38
CA THR A 95 -5.74 12.82 9.75
C THR A 95 -6.11 11.39 10.09
N ASP A 96 -5.49 10.86 11.15
CA ASP A 96 -5.79 9.54 11.69
C ASP A 96 -6.37 9.68 13.08
N THR A 97 -7.42 8.91 13.39
CA THR A 97 -7.92 8.74 14.75
C THR A 97 -8.10 7.27 15.08
N SER A 98 -7.88 6.90 16.33
CA SER A 98 -8.12 5.53 16.80
C SER A 98 -8.50 5.51 18.28
N LEU A 99 -9.39 4.59 18.64
CA LEU A 99 -9.80 4.31 20.02
C LEU A 99 -10.09 2.82 20.16
N ALA A 100 -9.47 2.19 21.14
CA ALA A 100 -9.79 0.83 21.58
C ALA A 100 -10.21 0.85 23.05
N LEU A 101 -11.32 0.23 23.34
CA LEU A 101 -11.85 0.01 24.69
C LEU A 101 -12.07 -1.48 24.87
N GLY A 102 -11.60 -2.05 25.99
CA GLY A 102 -11.78 -3.46 26.22
C GLY A 102 -11.79 -3.85 27.69
N MET A 103 -12.24 -5.06 27.91
CA MET A 103 -12.31 -5.69 29.22
C MET A 103 -11.85 -7.13 29.11
N LYS A 104 -10.87 -7.51 29.91
CA LYS A 104 -10.32 -8.87 29.94
C LYS A 104 -10.22 -9.42 31.36
N GLY A 105 -10.23 -10.72 31.45
CA GLY A 105 -10.15 -11.39 32.74
C GLY A 105 -10.30 -12.90 32.63
N ILE A 106 -10.57 -13.55 33.78
CA ILE A 106 -10.87 -14.98 33.85
C ILE A 106 -12.36 -15.15 34.19
N MET A 107 -13.06 -15.93 33.40
CA MET A 107 -14.47 -16.24 33.67
C MET A 107 -14.61 -17.10 34.91
N SER A 108 -15.62 -16.79 35.72
CA SER A 108 -16.06 -17.60 36.83
C SER A 108 -17.54 -17.97 36.62
N GLY A 109 -17.84 -19.25 36.58
CA GLY A 109 -19.22 -19.69 36.33
C GLY A 109 -19.31 -21.22 36.10
N ALA A 110 -20.52 -21.73 35.89
CA ALA A 110 -20.72 -23.17 35.77
C ALA A 110 -20.24 -23.78 34.44
N VAL A 111 -20.17 -23.00 33.35
CA VAL A 111 -19.92 -23.53 32.00
C VAL A 111 -18.53 -23.12 31.48
N LEU A 112 -18.10 -21.88 31.70
CA LEU A 112 -16.84 -21.33 31.17
C LEU A 112 -15.85 -20.97 32.29
N ASN A 113 -15.89 -21.71 33.42
CA ASN A 113 -14.97 -21.44 34.52
C ASN A 113 -13.51 -21.65 34.12
N GLY A 114 -12.68 -20.67 34.42
CA GLY A 114 -11.25 -20.72 34.10
C GLY A 114 -10.89 -20.25 32.69
N TYR A 115 -11.87 -19.95 31.83
CA TYR A 115 -11.56 -19.35 30.51
C TYR A 115 -11.06 -17.90 30.66
N ALA A 116 -9.97 -17.59 30.07
CA ALA A 116 -9.57 -16.20 29.81
C ALA A 116 -10.52 -15.62 28.76
N TYR A 117 -10.97 -14.40 28.98
CA TYR A 117 -11.77 -13.66 27.99
C TYR A 117 -11.18 -12.30 27.70
N ASP A 118 -11.41 -11.82 26.49
CA ASP A 118 -11.22 -10.43 26.07
C ASP A 118 -12.44 -9.99 25.26
N PHE A 119 -13.08 -8.91 25.67
CA PHE A 119 -14.12 -8.24 24.92
C PHE A 119 -13.64 -6.83 24.59
N SER A 120 -13.64 -6.47 23.31
CA SER A 120 -13.15 -5.16 22.88
C SER A 120 -13.98 -4.54 21.77
N VAL A 121 -13.97 -3.22 21.75
CA VAL A 121 -14.46 -2.39 20.65
C VAL A 121 -13.32 -1.48 20.23
N THR A 122 -12.96 -1.57 18.96
CA THR A 122 -11.95 -0.71 18.34
C THR A 122 -12.59 0.08 17.22
N THR A 123 -12.38 1.39 17.19
CA THR A 123 -12.79 2.25 16.08
C THR A 123 -11.62 3.11 15.60
N GLY A 124 -11.56 3.38 14.32
CA GLY A 124 -10.55 4.25 13.73
C GLY A 124 -11.03 4.86 12.43
N SER A 125 -10.47 6.02 12.09
CA SER A 125 -10.67 6.69 10.82
C SER A 125 -9.36 7.24 10.26
N ASN A 126 -9.32 7.35 8.95
CA ASN A 126 -8.25 7.96 8.18
C ASN A 126 -8.88 8.86 7.14
N ASP A 127 -8.56 10.16 7.18
CA ASP A 127 -9.00 11.14 6.20
C ASP A 127 -7.77 11.69 5.46
N PHE A 128 -7.76 11.55 4.15
CA PHE A 128 -6.73 12.05 3.26
C PHE A 128 -7.31 13.20 2.44
N ALA A 129 -7.14 14.42 2.91
CA ALA A 129 -7.52 15.63 2.20
C ALA A 129 -6.42 16.02 1.21
N TRP A 130 -6.78 16.13 -0.06
CA TRP A 130 -5.86 16.53 -1.11
C TRP A 130 -5.88 18.03 -1.29
N GLY A 131 -4.69 18.64 -1.21
CA GLY A 131 -4.49 20.05 -1.49
C GLY A 131 -3.47 20.25 -2.62
N MET A 132 -3.51 21.41 -3.23
CA MET A 132 -2.53 21.84 -4.22
C MET A 132 -2.14 23.28 -3.97
N GLN A 133 -0.85 23.58 -4.04
CA GLN A 133 -0.30 24.92 -3.93
C GLN A 133 0.55 25.27 -5.14
N ASN A 134 0.80 26.54 -5.34
CA ASN A 134 1.57 27.06 -6.47
C ASN A 134 1.10 26.47 -7.80
N SER A 135 -0.23 26.46 -8.01
CA SER A 135 -0.87 25.88 -9.19
C SER A 135 -1.84 26.85 -9.84
N HIS A 136 -2.62 26.40 -10.80
CA HIS A 136 -3.72 27.13 -11.41
C HIS A 136 -4.58 26.19 -12.26
N ASN A 137 -5.79 26.61 -12.59
CA ASN A 137 -6.64 25.98 -13.59
C ASN A 137 -6.50 26.72 -14.92
N ALA A 138 -5.96 26.04 -15.95
CA ALA A 138 -5.68 26.69 -17.23
C ALA A 138 -6.97 27.20 -17.93
N THR A 139 -8.11 26.49 -17.73
CA THR A 139 -9.39 26.88 -18.32
C THR A 139 -10.06 28.07 -17.63
N ALA A 140 -9.58 28.52 -16.45
CA ALA A 140 -10.04 29.73 -15.79
C ALA A 140 -9.40 31.02 -16.35
N GLY A 141 -8.42 30.91 -17.24
CA GLY A 141 -7.72 32.04 -17.86
C GLY A 141 -7.14 33.01 -16.83
N THR A 142 -7.36 34.31 -17.00
CA THR A 142 -7.01 35.35 -16.03
C THR A 142 -8.24 35.89 -15.30
N GLY A 143 -9.34 35.13 -15.32
CA GLY A 143 -10.63 35.53 -14.77
C GLY A 143 -10.69 35.42 -13.23
N PRO A 144 -11.85 35.75 -12.64
CA PRO A 144 -12.02 35.77 -11.18
C PRO A 144 -11.99 34.38 -10.52
N ASN A 145 -12.13 33.31 -11.30
CA ASN A 145 -12.07 31.92 -10.79
C ASN A 145 -10.64 31.38 -10.75
N GLN A 146 -9.62 32.23 -11.03
CA GLN A 146 -8.23 31.83 -10.99
C GLN A 146 -7.66 31.98 -9.59
N GLN A 147 -7.02 30.94 -9.12
CA GLN A 147 -6.34 30.89 -7.82
C GLN A 147 -5.08 30.01 -7.88
N ALA A 148 -4.25 30.06 -6.85
CA ALA A 148 -2.97 29.32 -6.78
C ALA A 148 -2.98 28.17 -5.76
N GLU A 149 -3.97 28.14 -4.89
CA GLU A 149 -4.17 27.13 -3.86
C GLU A 149 -5.55 26.50 -4.05
N PHE A 150 -5.65 25.18 -3.85
CA PHE A 150 -6.88 24.44 -4.14
C PHE A 150 -7.10 23.35 -3.08
N ASP A 151 -8.35 23.22 -2.66
CA ASP A 151 -8.89 22.02 -2.04
C ASP A 151 -9.38 21.07 -3.14
N LEU A 152 -8.77 19.90 -3.23
CA LEU A 152 -9.07 18.95 -4.29
C LEU A 152 -10.01 17.82 -3.86
N GLY A 153 -10.49 17.84 -2.62
CA GLY A 153 -11.40 16.85 -2.04
C GLY A 153 -10.72 15.87 -1.09
N THR A 154 -11.53 15.05 -0.45
CA THR A 154 -11.08 14.14 0.62
C THR A 154 -11.45 12.69 0.31
N LEU A 155 -10.54 11.78 0.61
CA LEU A 155 -10.76 10.34 0.68
C LEU A 155 -10.82 9.93 2.14
N GLY A 156 -11.97 9.40 2.57
CA GLY A 156 -12.19 8.96 3.94
C GLY A 156 -12.31 7.45 4.03
N TYR A 157 -11.81 6.87 5.12
CA TYR A 157 -12.03 5.48 5.48
C TYR A 157 -12.21 5.36 6.99
N SER A 158 -13.22 4.63 7.42
CA SER A 158 -13.40 4.31 8.82
C SER A 158 -13.73 2.84 9.04
N GLN A 159 -13.35 2.34 10.20
CA GLN A 159 -13.61 0.96 10.60
C GLN A 159 -13.97 0.91 12.07
N THR A 160 -14.99 0.12 12.41
CA THR A 160 -15.30 -0.27 13.79
C THR A 160 -15.34 -1.79 13.87
N THR A 161 -14.65 -2.35 14.88
CA THR A 161 -14.55 -3.79 15.10
C THR A 161 -14.97 -4.10 16.54
N VAL A 162 -15.83 -5.08 16.70
CA VAL A 162 -16.23 -5.65 18.00
C VAL A 162 -15.72 -7.08 18.08
N ASN A 163 -14.89 -7.38 19.07
CA ASN A 163 -14.29 -8.71 19.29
C ASN A 163 -14.72 -9.31 20.60
N PHE A 164 -14.90 -10.62 20.60
CA PHE A 164 -15.03 -11.43 21.79
C PHE A 164 -14.20 -12.70 21.67
N ASP A 165 -13.18 -12.81 22.48
CA ASP A 165 -12.18 -13.87 22.47
C ASP A 165 -12.20 -14.66 23.77
N LEU A 166 -12.04 -15.98 23.64
CA LEU A 166 -11.94 -16.92 24.74
C LEU A 166 -10.71 -17.80 24.55
N ALA A 167 -9.96 -18.04 25.62
CA ALA A 167 -8.83 -18.95 25.62
C ALA A 167 -8.80 -19.78 26.90
N THR A 168 -8.39 -21.04 26.79
CA THR A 168 -8.21 -21.94 27.90
C THR A 168 -7.22 -23.05 27.58
N GLN A 169 -6.86 -23.83 28.62
CA GLN A 169 -6.13 -25.09 28.43
C GLN A 169 -7.07 -26.25 28.78
N ILE A 170 -7.03 -27.28 27.98
CA ILE A 170 -7.80 -28.52 28.17
C ILE A 170 -6.87 -29.72 28.16
N GLU A 171 -7.24 -30.73 28.95
CA GLU A 171 -6.58 -32.05 28.90
C GLU A 171 -7.22 -32.86 27.77
N VAL A 172 -6.39 -33.36 26.86
CA VAL A 172 -6.82 -34.20 25.72
C VAL A 172 -6.06 -35.51 25.75
N ASP A 173 -6.76 -36.62 25.80
CA ASP A 173 -6.15 -37.94 25.79
C ASP A 173 -5.31 -38.14 24.52
N GLY A 174 -4.04 -38.56 24.71
CA GLY A 174 -3.11 -38.78 23.62
C GLY A 174 -2.14 -37.63 23.36
N PHE A 175 -2.29 -36.50 24.06
CA PHE A 175 -1.30 -35.42 24.05
C PHE A 175 -0.33 -35.55 25.24
N ALA A 176 0.90 -35.08 25.08
CA ALA A 176 1.93 -35.13 26.12
C ALA A 176 1.77 -34.05 27.21
N GLY A 177 0.83 -33.13 27.03
CA GLY A 177 0.52 -32.05 27.97
C GLY A 177 -0.80 -31.37 27.63
N PRO A 178 -1.18 -30.33 28.39
CA PRO A 178 -2.39 -29.60 28.12
C PRO A 178 -2.36 -28.97 26.71
N VAL A 179 -3.53 -28.87 26.12
CA VAL A 179 -3.75 -28.29 24.78
C VAL A 179 -4.33 -26.90 24.96
N ASP A 180 -3.72 -25.91 24.35
CA ASP A 180 -4.25 -24.55 24.26
C ASP A 180 -5.43 -24.54 23.28
N LEU A 181 -6.55 -23.97 23.72
CA LEU A 181 -7.75 -23.76 22.90
C LEU A 181 -8.09 -22.27 22.90
N ALA A 182 -8.16 -21.67 21.72
CA ALA A 182 -8.64 -20.31 21.52
C ALA A 182 -9.83 -20.31 20.57
N MET A 183 -10.82 -19.44 20.81
CA MET A 183 -11.97 -19.23 19.94
C MET A 183 -12.48 -17.81 20.08
N GLY A 184 -13.10 -17.29 19.03
CA GLY A 184 -13.65 -15.95 19.10
C GLY A 184 -14.62 -15.65 17.99
N ALA A 185 -15.25 -14.49 18.15
CA ALA A 185 -16.16 -13.89 17.19
C ALA A 185 -15.79 -12.43 16.97
N GLU A 186 -15.88 -11.98 15.74
CA GLU A 186 -15.62 -10.59 15.33
C GLU A 186 -16.77 -10.08 14.49
N MET A 187 -17.18 -8.84 14.74
CA MET A 187 -18.05 -8.06 13.85
C MET A 187 -17.28 -6.82 13.41
N ARG A 188 -17.21 -6.57 12.11
CA ARG A 188 -16.52 -5.44 11.50
C ARG A 188 -17.47 -4.64 10.65
N MET A 189 -17.41 -3.33 10.79
CA MET A 189 -18.15 -2.34 9.99
C MET A 189 -17.13 -1.40 9.37
N GLU A 190 -17.20 -1.23 8.08
CA GLU A 190 -16.29 -0.39 7.29
C GLU A 190 -17.11 0.63 6.49
N ASN A 191 -16.57 1.83 6.33
CA ASN A 191 -17.14 2.84 5.47
C ASN A 191 -16.02 3.53 4.67
N TYR A 192 -16.27 3.79 3.39
CA TYR A 192 -15.38 4.51 2.48
C TYR A 192 -16.12 5.66 1.85
N THR A 193 -15.50 6.86 1.88
CA THR A 193 -16.07 8.08 1.31
C THR A 193 -15.13 8.75 0.32
N ILE A 194 -15.71 9.37 -0.68
CA ILE A 194 -15.06 10.39 -1.53
C ILE A 194 -15.90 11.64 -1.43
N GLU A 195 -15.29 12.73 -0.99
CA GLU A 195 -15.89 14.05 -0.94
C GLU A 195 -15.28 14.93 -2.03
N ALA A 196 -16.12 15.69 -2.74
CA ALA A 196 -15.66 16.59 -3.79
C ALA A 196 -14.83 17.74 -3.24
N GLY A 197 -13.86 18.20 -4.03
CA GLY A 197 -13.13 19.42 -3.79
C GLY A 197 -13.88 20.67 -4.25
N GLU A 198 -13.21 21.80 -4.21
CA GLU A 198 -13.77 23.06 -4.68
C GLU A 198 -13.86 23.11 -6.21
N GLU A 199 -14.87 23.83 -6.75
CA GLU A 199 -15.17 23.91 -8.18
C GLU A 199 -13.95 24.38 -9.01
N ALA A 200 -13.18 25.33 -8.50
CA ALA A 200 -11.99 25.83 -9.16
C ALA A 200 -10.94 24.74 -9.44
N GLY A 201 -10.92 23.67 -8.64
CA GLY A 201 -10.01 22.55 -8.78
C GLY A 201 -10.34 21.58 -9.92
N TYR A 202 -11.60 21.46 -10.33
CA TYR A 202 -12.04 20.45 -11.31
C TYR A 202 -12.82 21.02 -12.50
N ALA A 203 -13.43 22.22 -12.41
CA ALA A 203 -14.31 22.71 -13.45
C ALA A 203 -13.58 23.21 -14.69
N ASP A 204 -14.29 23.10 -15.85
CA ASP A 204 -13.93 23.77 -17.09
C ASP A 204 -14.59 25.15 -17.16
N PHE A 205 -13.80 26.22 -17.14
CA PHE A 205 -14.27 27.59 -17.24
C PHE A 205 -14.27 28.14 -18.69
N GLY A 206 -13.93 27.29 -19.67
CA GLY A 206 -14.10 27.56 -21.09
C GLY A 206 -13.02 28.42 -21.75
N TYR A 207 -11.93 28.76 -21.06
CA TYR A 207 -10.82 29.44 -21.74
C TYR A 207 -9.89 28.41 -22.40
N ASP A 208 -9.54 28.70 -23.66
CA ASP A 208 -8.50 28.01 -24.38
C ASP A 208 -7.10 28.49 -23.94
N VAL A 209 -6.05 27.86 -24.44
CA VAL A 209 -4.66 28.30 -24.27
C VAL A 209 -4.54 29.74 -24.77
N LEU A 210 -4.22 30.69 -23.87
CA LEU A 210 -4.33 32.12 -24.16
C LEU A 210 -3.23 32.64 -25.08
N ASP A 211 -2.03 32.05 -25.04
CA ASP A 211 -0.86 32.55 -25.74
C ASP A 211 0.14 31.43 -26.10
N GLY A 212 1.25 31.79 -26.74
CA GLY A 212 2.33 30.87 -27.12
C GLY A 212 2.08 30.08 -28.39
N PRO A 213 2.86 29.01 -28.65
CA PRO A 213 2.80 28.27 -29.92
C PRO A 213 1.46 27.62 -30.22
N ASN A 214 0.71 27.30 -29.17
CA ASN A 214 -0.58 26.59 -29.24
C ASN A 214 -1.73 27.46 -28.76
N ALA A 215 -1.65 28.78 -28.89
CA ALA A 215 -2.74 29.69 -28.58
C ALA A 215 -4.02 29.31 -29.35
N GLY A 216 -5.15 29.25 -28.63
CA GLY A 216 -6.47 28.82 -29.17
C GLY A 216 -6.65 27.30 -29.22
N ALA A 217 -5.71 26.49 -28.75
CA ALA A 217 -5.94 25.07 -28.51
C ALA A 217 -6.68 24.88 -27.16
N SER A 218 -7.42 23.79 -27.03
CA SER A 218 -8.11 23.45 -25.77
C SER A 218 -7.12 23.39 -24.60
N ALA A 219 -7.46 24.08 -23.51
CA ALA A 219 -6.65 24.06 -22.30
C ALA A 219 -6.96 22.82 -21.45
N ALA A 220 -6.04 22.45 -20.56
CA ALA A 220 -6.26 21.36 -19.61
C ALA A 220 -7.25 21.79 -18.53
N VAL A 221 -8.29 20.97 -18.35
CA VAL A 221 -9.34 21.19 -17.35
C VAL A 221 -8.80 20.87 -15.96
N GLY A 222 -9.18 21.66 -14.99
CA GLY A 222 -8.86 21.48 -13.59
C GLY A 222 -7.47 21.98 -13.19
N CYS A 223 -7.19 21.87 -11.91
CA CYS A 223 -5.95 22.28 -11.29
C CYS A 223 -4.77 21.47 -11.83
N GLN A 224 -3.64 22.14 -12.02
CA GLN A 224 -2.38 21.50 -12.42
C GLN A 224 -1.64 21.04 -11.15
N CYS A 225 -1.29 19.91 -11.05
CA CYS A 225 -0.91 18.61 -11.58
C CYS A 225 -2.01 17.53 -11.37
N LEU A 226 -2.81 17.66 -10.33
CA LEU A 226 -3.95 16.81 -10.00
C LEU A 226 -5.21 17.67 -10.10
N PRO A 227 -6.18 17.33 -10.92
CA PRO A 227 -7.50 17.97 -10.88
C PRO A 227 -8.22 17.57 -9.59
N GLY A 228 -9.10 18.44 -9.10
CA GLY A 228 -9.97 18.15 -7.97
C GLY A 228 -10.98 17.05 -8.28
N LEU A 229 -11.44 16.38 -7.23
CA LEU A 229 -12.54 15.43 -7.29
C LEU A 229 -13.83 16.25 -7.50
N ALA A 230 -14.59 15.91 -8.54
CA ALA A 230 -15.86 16.56 -8.84
C ALA A 230 -17.01 15.89 -8.07
N PRO A 231 -18.18 16.55 -7.90
CA PRO A 231 -19.35 15.94 -7.26
C PRO A 231 -19.80 14.61 -7.90
N ALA A 232 -19.52 14.41 -9.19
CA ALA A 232 -19.79 13.14 -9.87
C ALA A 232 -18.89 11.98 -9.40
N ASN A 233 -17.81 12.27 -8.68
CA ASN A 233 -16.90 11.27 -8.11
C ASN A 233 -17.24 10.91 -6.66
N GLU A 234 -18.19 11.59 -6.02
CA GLU A 234 -18.54 11.33 -4.62
C GLU A 234 -18.99 9.90 -4.40
N GLN A 235 -18.54 9.32 -3.30
CA GLN A 235 -18.89 7.97 -2.86
C GLN A 235 -19.16 7.97 -1.37
N ASP A 236 -20.08 7.11 -0.94
CA ASP A 236 -20.34 6.75 0.45
C ASP A 236 -20.74 5.27 0.45
N ARG A 237 -19.86 4.39 0.91
CA ARG A 237 -19.96 2.93 0.76
C ARG A 237 -19.65 2.22 2.05
N ASP A 238 -20.60 1.42 2.50
CA ASP A 238 -20.49 0.61 3.72
C ASP A 238 -20.25 -0.86 3.39
N ARG A 239 -19.59 -1.55 4.31
CA ARG A 239 -19.45 -3.00 4.34
C ARG A 239 -19.45 -3.52 5.75
N ASP A 240 -20.21 -4.59 5.98
CA ASP A 240 -20.22 -5.34 7.23
C ASP A 240 -19.60 -6.72 7.03
N ALA A 241 -18.95 -7.23 8.08
CA ALA A 241 -18.43 -8.59 8.12
C ALA A 241 -18.64 -9.21 9.50
N PHE A 242 -18.93 -10.51 9.52
CA PHE A 242 -18.99 -11.32 10.73
C PHE A 242 -18.07 -12.51 10.59
N SER A 243 -17.24 -12.77 11.60
CA SER A 243 -16.24 -13.83 11.60
C SER A 243 -16.32 -14.70 12.85
N LEU A 244 -16.01 -15.97 12.68
CA LEU A 244 -15.80 -16.94 13.77
C LEU A 244 -14.46 -17.64 13.55
N TYR A 245 -13.72 -17.88 14.62
CA TYR A 245 -12.49 -18.65 14.55
C TYR A 245 -12.34 -19.60 15.74
N ALA A 246 -11.57 -20.66 15.53
CA ALA A 246 -11.09 -21.56 16.55
C ALA A 246 -9.66 -22.02 16.22
N GLU A 247 -8.83 -22.13 17.25
CA GLU A 247 -7.45 -22.61 17.17
C GLU A 247 -7.17 -23.57 18.31
N MET A 248 -6.46 -24.64 18.03
CA MET A 248 -6.05 -25.64 18.99
C MET A 248 -4.59 -26.00 18.75
N GLY A 249 -3.75 -25.87 19.81
CA GLY A 249 -2.32 -26.19 19.73
C GLY A 249 -1.82 -26.91 20.96
N GLY A 250 -0.94 -27.90 20.77
CA GLY A 250 -0.39 -28.64 21.89
C GLY A 250 0.68 -29.65 21.50
N ASN A 251 1.40 -30.14 22.49
CA ASN A 251 2.41 -31.17 22.31
C ASN A 251 1.75 -32.55 22.17
N VAL A 252 1.72 -33.09 20.95
CA VAL A 252 1.24 -34.46 20.67
C VAL A 252 2.18 -35.48 21.30
N THR A 253 3.50 -35.25 21.23
CA THR A 253 4.53 -35.96 21.99
C THR A 253 5.44 -34.94 22.68
N GLU A 254 6.38 -35.39 23.51
CA GLU A 254 7.36 -34.48 24.13
C GLU A 254 8.14 -33.65 23.08
N ASP A 255 8.33 -34.19 21.88
CA ASP A 255 9.10 -33.58 20.81
C ASP A 255 8.27 -32.95 19.68
N LEU A 256 6.97 -33.25 19.58
CA LEU A 256 6.11 -32.81 18.48
C LEU A 256 5.00 -31.87 18.96
N LEU A 257 5.10 -30.61 18.60
CA LEU A 257 4.03 -29.61 18.69
C LEU A 257 3.21 -29.60 17.40
N LEU A 258 1.89 -29.62 17.54
CA LEU A 258 0.92 -29.45 16.45
C LEU A 258 -0.03 -28.30 16.79
N ASP A 259 -0.32 -27.48 15.79
CA ASP A 259 -1.23 -26.34 15.86
C ASP A 259 -2.17 -26.38 14.66
N VAL A 260 -3.49 -26.20 14.88
CA VAL A 260 -4.53 -26.20 13.85
C VAL A 260 -5.47 -25.04 14.11
N ALA A 261 -5.75 -24.23 13.08
CA ALA A 261 -6.69 -23.13 13.15
C ALA A 261 -7.68 -23.15 12.00
N LEU A 262 -8.89 -22.67 12.27
CA LEU A 262 -9.96 -22.46 11.28
C LEU A 262 -10.61 -21.11 11.54
N ARG A 263 -10.84 -20.34 10.47
CA ARG A 263 -11.59 -19.08 10.48
C ARG A 263 -12.58 -19.05 9.33
N THR A 264 -13.83 -18.70 9.62
CA THR A 264 -14.86 -18.45 8.62
C THR A 264 -15.38 -17.01 8.77
N GLU A 265 -15.61 -16.36 7.67
CA GLU A 265 -16.04 -14.97 7.59
C GLU A 265 -17.18 -14.83 6.57
N ASN A 266 -18.11 -13.94 6.85
CA ASN A 266 -19.19 -13.58 5.94
C ASN A 266 -19.24 -12.05 5.79
N TYR A 267 -19.10 -11.58 4.57
CA TYR A 267 -19.12 -10.18 4.17
C TYR A 267 -20.41 -9.83 3.46
N SER A 268 -20.89 -8.61 3.63
CA SER A 268 -22.15 -8.13 3.05
C SER A 268 -22.12 -7.96 1.53
N ASP A 269 -20.92 -7.82 0.93
CA ASP A 269 -20.72 -7.54 -0.50
C ASP A 269 -20.38 -8.78 -1.33
N PHE A 270 -19.42 -9.62 -0.91
CA PHE A 270 -18.95 -10.75 -1.73
C PHE A 270 -19.23 -12.14 -1.12
N GLY A 271 -19.84 -12.21 0.08
CA GLY A 271 -20.22 -13.48 0.69
C GLY A 271 -19.20 -14.07 1.66
N SER A 272 -19.06 -15.41 1.68
CA SER A 272 -18.33 -16.10 2.74
C SER A 272 -17.00 -16.67 2.27
N THR A 273 -16.01 -16.65 3.17
CA THR A 273 -14.72 -17.33 3.03
C THR A 273 -14.45 -18.23 4.23
N THR A 274 -13.67 -19.29 4.02
CA THR A 274 -13.22 -20.18 5.11
C THR A 274 -11.75 -20.54 4.86
N ASN A 275 -10.92 -20.29 5.88
CA ASN A 275 -9.48 -20.49 5.79
C ASN A 275 -8.99 -21.32 6.97
N GLY A 276 -7.95 -22.11 6.72
CA GLY A 276 -7.38 -23.00 7.71
C GLY A 276 -5.86 -22.96 7.71
N LYS A 277 -5.29 -23.38 8.83
CA LYS A 277 -3.85 -23.50 9.04
C LYS A 277 -3.56 -24.79 9.79
N VAL A 278 -2.48 -25.46 9.38
CA VAL A 278 -1.82 -26.52 10.13
C VAL A 278 -0.36 -26.15 10.24
N ALA A 279 0.18 -26.16 11.44
CA ALA A 279 1.60 -25.94 11.69
C ALA A 279 2.15 -27.03 12.63
N MET A 280 3.39 -27.41 12.41
CA MET A 280 4.08 -28.39 13.24
C MET A 280 5.52 -27.95 13.54
N ARG A 281 6.00 -28.34 14.71
CA ARG A 281 7.39 -28.21 15.10
C ARG A 281 7.85 -29.51 15.76
N TYR A 282 8.90 -30.10 15.22
CA TYR A 282 9.50 -31.32 15.73
C TYR A 282 10.89 -31.04 16.28
N GLN A 283 11.10 -31.32 17.57
CA GLN A 283 12.40 -31.25 18.22
C GLN A 283 13.22 -32.51 17.87
N ILE A 284 14.30 -32.33 17.10
CA ILE A 284 15.14 -33.42 16.60
C ILE A 284 16.20 -33.78 17.66
N ASP A 285 16.78 -32.76 18.32
CA ASP A 285 17.80 -32.86 19.36
C ASP A 285 17.75 -31.58 20.23
N GLU A 286 18.48 -31.51 21.35
CA GLU A 286 18.45 -30.41 22.33
C GLU A 286 18.51 -29.00 21.70
N GLY A 287 19.27 -28.85 20.61
CA GLY A 287 19.39 -27.54 19.93
C GLY A 287 18.71 -27.47 18.56
N VAL A 288 18.23 -28.59 18.01
CA VAL A 288 17.76 -28.66 16.60
C VAL A 288 16.29 -28.95 16.52
N ALA A 289 15.55 -28.13 15.78
CA ALA A 289 14.16 -28.40 15.46
C ALA A 289 13.86 -28.18 13.98
N ALA A 290 12.98 -29.03 13.43
CA ALA A 290 12.34 -28.80 12.13
C ALA A 290 10.95 -28.21 12.36
N ARG A 291 10.48 -27.39 11.42
CA ARG A 291 9.13 -26.81 11.43
C ARG A 291 8.55 -26.78 10.04
N GLY A 292 7.24 -26.82 9.96
CA GLY A 292 6.52 -26.68 8.71
C GLY A 292 5.13 -26.16 8.95
N SER A 293 4.58 -25.43 7.99
CA SER A 293 3.21 -24.99 8.03
C SER A 293 2.60 -24.97 6.63
N PHE A 294 1.30 -25.25 6.58
CA PHE A 294 0.46 -25.00 5.43
C PHE A 294 -0.75 -24.18 5.89
N SER A 295 -1.08 -23.13 5.15
CA SER A 295 -2.28 -22.34 5.41
C SER A 295 -2.89 -21.84 4.12
N THR A 296 -4.21 -21.71 4.14
CA THR A 296 -4.95 -20.91 3.15
C THR A 296 -5.23 -19.53 3.75
N GLY A 297 -5.44 -18.54 2.89
CA GLY A 297 -5.77 -17.18 3.27
C GLY A 297 -6.60 -16.50 2.19
N PHE A 298 -7.13 -15.33 2.49
CA PHE A 298 -7.79 -14.48 1.52
C PHE A 298 -7.54 -13.00 1.83
N ARG A 299 -7.79 -12.15 0.85
CA ARG A 299 -7.89 -10.70 1.02
C ARG A 299 -9.21 -10.21 0.42
N ALA A 300 -10.07 -9.63 1.25
CA ALA A 300 -11.26 -8.96 0.76
C ALA A 300 -10.88 -7.82 -0.21
N PRO A 301 -11.64 -7.58 -1.30
CA PRO A 301 -11.49 -6.38 -2.10
C PRO A 301 -11.56 -5.15 -1.19
N ALA A 302 -10.63 -4.22 -1.30
CA ALA A 302 -10.77 -2.97 -0.56
C ALA A 302 -11.93 -2.15 -1.15
N LEU A 303 -12.68 -1.45 -0.29
CA LEU A 303 -13.76 -0.57 -0.78
C LEU A 303 -13.22 0.48 -1.77
N GLN A 304 -11.97 0.93 -1.55
CA GLN A 304 -11.28 1.83 -2.49
C GLN A 304 -11.02 1.19 -3.85
N GLU A 305 -10.71 -0.10 -3.92
CA GLU A 305 -10.51 -0.81 -5.19
C GLU A 305 -11.83 -0.93 -5.97
N ALA A 306 -12.93 -1.19 -5.25
CA ALA A 306 -14.24 -1.34 -5.88
C ALA A 306 -14.86 0.01 -6.31
N TYR A 307 -14.68 1.07 -5.51
CA TYR A 307 -15.49 2.30 -5.61
C TYR A 307 -14.68 3.58 -5.85
N PHE A 308 -13.36 3.53 -6.02
CA PHE A 308 -12.59 4.72 -6.34
C PHE A 308 -13.02 5.29 -7.69
N SER A 309 -13.39 6.57 -7.69
CA SER A 309 -13.84 7.32 -8.86
C SER A 309 -13.00 8.60 -9.04
N SER A 310 -12.44 8.79 -10.21
CA SER A 310 -11.67 9.98 -10.54
C SER A 310 -11.63 10.20 -12.05
N ILE A 311 -11.77 11.44 -12.49
CA ILE A 311 -11.55 11.86 -13.88
C ILE A 311 -10.42 12.87 -13.88
N ALA A 312 -9.44 12.68 -14.75
CA ALA A 312 -8.30 13.57 -14.92
C ALA A 312 -8.00 13.81 -16.39
N THR A 313 -7.64 15.04 -16.72
CA THR A 313 -7.14 15.36 -18.07
C THR A 313 -5.69 14.94 -18.20
N ASN A 314 -5.39 14.02 -19.11
CA ASN A 314 -4.04 13.58 -19.44
C ASN A 314 -3.68 13.95 -20.88
N PHE A 315 -2.45 14.41 -21.10
CA PHE A 315 -1.95 14.63 -22.44
C PHE A 315 -1.37 13.30 -22.97
N ILE A 316 -2.13 12.64 -23.84
CA ILE A 316 -1.70 11.41 -24.52
C ILE A 316 -1.30 11.80 -25.95
N ASP A 317 -0.04 11.60 -26.30
CA ASP A 317 0.55 12.02 -27.59
C ASP A 317 0.35 13.50 -27.92
N GLY A 318 0.28 14.36 -26.88
CA GLY A 318 0.14 15.80 -26.99
C GLY A 318 -1.31 16.31 -27.09
N VAL A 319 -2.29 15.41 -27.06
CA VAL A 319 -3.72 15.75 -27.05
C VAL A 319 -4.27 15.65 -25.63
N PRO A 320 -4.96 16.67 -25.08
CA PRO A 320 -5.60 16.59 -23.79
C PRO A 320 -6.80 15.64 -23.88
N LEU A 321 -6.83 14.59 -23.05
CA LEU A 321 -7.89 13.60 -22.99
C LEU A 321 -8.32 13.40 -21.53
N GLU A 322 -9.61 13.33 -21.29
CA GLU A 322 -10.14 12.93 -20.01
C GLU A 322 -10.00 11.44 -19.83
N VAL A 323 -9.41 11.03 -18.72
CA VAL A 323 -9.20 9.63 -18.34
C VAL A 323 -9.94 9.37 -17.06
N GLY A 324 -10.90 8.44 -17.10
CA GLY A 324 -11.64 7.99 -15.93
C GLY A 324 -10.98 6.79 -15.27
N THR A 325 -10.90 6.79 -13.93
CA THR A 325 -10.83 5.57 -13.12
C THR A 325 -12.24 5.34 -12.61
N PHE A 326 -12.86 4.26 -13.06
CA PHE A 326 -14.28 4.02 -12.86
C PHE A 326 -14.49 2.95 -11.77
N PRO A 327 -15.43 3.18 -10.83
CA PRO A 327 -15.95 2.12 -9.97
C PRO A 327 -16.45 0.93 -10.78
N VAL A 328 -16.20 -0.28 -10.30
CA VAL A 328 -16.52 -1.52 -11.04
C VAL A 328 -18.02 -1.72 -11.30
N ASP A 329 -18.89 -1.10 -10.52
CA ASP A 329 -20.34 -1.16 -10.62
C ASP A 329 -20.94 -0.17 -11.63
N THR A 330 -20.12 0.71 -12.24
CA THR A 330 -20.61 1.72 -13.19
C THR A 330 -20.77 1.16 -14.61
N GLU A 331 -21.67 1.78 -15.39
CA GLU A 331 -21.85 1.44 -16.81
C GLU A 331 -20.55 1.61 -17.62
N ALA A 332 -19.74 2.63 -17.28
CA ALA A 332 -18.47 2.87 -17.94
C ALA A 332 -17.46 1.74 -17.70
N ALA A 333 -17.31 1.30 -16.45
CA ALA A 333 -16.44 0.18 -16.12
C ALA A 333 -16.95 -1.14 -16.74
N ARG A 334 -18.27 -1.39 -16.64
CA ARG A 334 -18.90 -2.59 -17.23
C ARG A 334 -18.73 -2.64 -18.76
N ALA A 335 -18.86 -1.50 -19.44
CA ALA A 335 -18.59 -1.41 -20.87
C ALA A 335 -17.13 -1.75 -21.20
N LEU A 336 -16.17 -1.43 -20.32
CA LEU A 336 -14.76 -1.79 -20.44
C LEU A 336 -14.47 -3.25 -20.05
N GLY A 337 -15.47 -3.99 -19.56
CA GLY A 337 -15.34 -5.41 -19.18
C GLY A 337 -15.18 -5.66 -17.68
N ALA A 338 -15.37 -4.64 -16.81
CA ALA A 338 -15.31 -4.82 -15.38
C ALA A 338 -16.36 -5.83 -14.88
N GLN A 339 -15.98 -6.62 -13.91
CA GLN A 339 -16.83 -7.51 -13.11
C GLN A 339 -16.85 -7.02 -11.66
N ASP A 340 -17.76 -7.54 -10.85
CA ASP A 340 -17.68 -7.33 -9.39
C ASP A 340 -16.38 -7.95 -8.89
N LEU A 341 -15.74 -7.28 -7.92
CA LEU A 341 -14.50 -7.79 -7.37
C LEU A 341 -14.77 -8.95 -6.42
N GLU A 342 -13.97 -9.99 -6.54
CA GLU A 342 -13.97 -11.17 -5.69
C GLU A 342 -12.76 -11.14 -4.74
N PRO A 343 -12.78 -11.91 -3.63
CA PRO A 343 -11.61 -12.01 -2.77
C PRO A 343 -10.42 -12.62 -3.49
N GLU A 344 -9.22 -12.07 -3.26
CA GLU A 344 -7.98 -12.77 -3.57
C GLU A 344 -7.84 -13.96 -2.64
N THR A 345 -7.35 -15.09 -3.13
CA THR A 345 -7.09 -16.27 -2.31
C THR A 345 -5.61 -16.62 -2.30
N SER A 346 -5.15 -17.25 -1.22
CA SER A 346 -3.75 -17.66 -1.12
C SER A 346 -3.58 -19.05 -0.51
N GLU A 347 -2.53 -19.73 -0.99
CA GLU A 347 -1.97 -20.93 -0.38
C GLU A 347 -0.52 -20.66 0.01
N ASN A 348 -0.17 -21.02 1.27
CA ASN A 348 1.13 -20.74 1.83
C ASN A 348 1.73 -22.04 2.39
N LEU A 349 2.89 -22.41 1.91
CA LEU A 349 3.69 -23.52 2.43
C LEU A 349 5.01 -22.99 2.96
N SER A 350 5.40 -23.40 4.18
CA SER A 350 6.74 -23.14 4.69
C SER A 350 7.36 -24.37 5.32
N LEU A 351 8.67 -24.51 5.14
CA LEU A 351 9.50 -25.55 5.74
C LEU A 351 10.77 -24.92 6.28
N GLY A 352 11.12 -25.23 7.52
CA GLY A 352 12.27 -24.60 8.15
C GLY A 352 13.00 -25.51 9.14
N MET A 353 14.22 -25.10 9.44
CA MET A 353 15.03 -25.69 10.49
C MET A 353 15.59 -24.58 11.39
N THR A 354 15.66 -24.87 12.67
CA THR A 354 16.29 -23.99 13.66
C THR A 354 17.37 -24.75 14.42
N TYR A 355 18.46 -24.05 14.68
CA TYR A 355 19.50 -24.48 15.62
C TYR A 355 19.66 -23.39 16.69
N LYS A 356 19.79 -23.78 17.94
CA LYS A 356 20.05 -22.85 19.04
C LYS A 356 20.86 -23.53 20.13
N ASP A 357 21.94 -22.88 20.54
CA ASP A 357 22.68 -23.17 21.76
C ASP A 357 22.80 -21.89 22.64
N ASP A 358 23.65 -21.90 23.64
CA ASP A 358 23.83 -20.77 24.59
C ASP A 358 24.34 -19.49 23.93
N LYS A 359 25.05 -19.60 22.81
CA LYS A 359 25.76 -18.50 22.16
C LYS A 359 25.27 -18.20 20.74
N PHE A 360 24.77 -19.21 20.04
CA PHE A 360 24.44 -19.14 18.63
C PHE A 360 23.00 -19.59 18.35
N SER A 361 22.34 -18.89 17.45
CA SER A 361 21.08 -19.36 16.89
C SER A 361 21.08 -19.17 15.38
N LEU A 362 20.50 -20.14 14.68
CA LEU A 362 20.30 -20.15 13.23
C LEU A 362 18.86 -20.55 12.93
N SER A 363 18.21 -19.83 12.04
CA SER A 363 16.94 -20.21 11.40
C SER A 363 17.13 -20.18 9.90
N VAL A 364 16.64 -21.22 9.22
CA VAL A 364 16.59 -21.32 7.76
C VAL A 364 15.20 -21.75 7.40
N ASP A 365 14.48 -20.93 6.63
CA ASP A 365 13.09 -21.16 6.25
C ASP A 365 12.91 -20.96 4.74
N ALA A 366 12.44 -21.99 4.05
CA ALA A 366 11.99 -21.92 2.67
C ALA A 366 10.46 -21.80 2.64
N TYR A 367 9.93 -20.99 1.73
CA TYR A 367 8.50 -20.79 1.59
C TYR A 367 8.07 -20.69 0.12
N MET A 368 6.83 -21.05 -0.11
CA MET A 368 6.10 -20.87 -1.36
C MET A 368 4.74 -20.23 -1.04
N ILE A 369 4.42 -19.16 -1.73
CA ILE A 369 3.18 -18.41 -1.57
C ILE A 369 2.55 -18.28 -2.96
N THR A 370 1.39 -18.88 -3.14
CA THR A 370 0.56 -18.69 -4.33
C THR A 370 -0.57 -17.74 -3.96
N VAL A 371 -0.81 -16.73 -4.79
CA VAL A 371 -1.96 -15.84 -4.66
C VAL A 371 -2.70 -15.82 -5.99
N GLU A 372 -3.96 -16.23 -5.96
CA GLU A 372 -4.86 -16.27 -7.12
C GLU A 372 -5.83 -15.09 -7.08
N ASP A 373 -6.33 -14.69 -8.24
CA ASP A 373 -7.32 -13.62 -8.42
C ASP A 373 -6.90 -12.29 -7.80
N ARG A 374 -5.60 -11.95 -7.82
CA ARG A 374 -5.12 -10.67 -7.28
C ARG A 374 -5.79 -9.50 -7.97
N ILE A 375 -6.19 -8.53 -7.15
CA ILE A 375 -6.80 -7.30 -7.62
C ILE A 375 -5.71 -6.34 -8.10
N SER A 376 -5.87 -5.88 -9.34
CA SER A 376 -4.98 -4.89 -9.95
C SER A 376 -5.77 -3.88 -10.75
N MET A 377 -5.16 -2.73 -11.00
CA MET A 377 -5.72 -1.74 -11.92
C MET A 377 -5.38 -2.13 -13.36
N SER A 378 -6.35 -2.14 -14.24
CA SER A 378 -6.14 -2.37 -15.67
C SER A 378 -5.23 -1.31 -16.28
N GLU A 379 -4.64 -1.61 -17.43
CA GLU A 379 -4.08 -0.56 -18.28
C GLU A 379 -5.18 0.42 -18.71
N THR A 380 -4.79 1.64 -19.06
CA THR A 380 -5.74 2.61 -19.57
C THR A 380 -6.16 2.22 -20.99
N PHE A 381 -7.43 1.93 -21.18
CA PHE A 381 -8.02 1.69 -22.50
C PHE A 381 -8.15 3.01 -23.25
N ARG A 382 -7.43 3.16 -24.34
CA ARG A 382 -7.39 4.35 -25.19
C ARG A 382 -7.44 3.95 -26.67
N GLY A 383 -7.81 4.87 -27.56
CA GLY A 383 -7.94 4.59 -28.99
C GLY A 383 -6.67 4.05 -29.62
N SER A 384 -6.81 3.10 -30.55
CA SER A 384 -5.70 2.37 -31.16
C SER A 384 -5.01 3.11 -32.31
N GLY A 385 -5.60 4.09 -32.91
CA GLY A 385 -5.03 4.83 -34.05
C GLY A 385 -5.32 6.32 -34.01
N THR A 386 -6.47 6.66 -33.51
CA THR A 386 -6.88 8.04 -33.22
C THR A 386 -7.55 8.07 -31.87
N THR A 387 -7.46 9.19 -31.19
CA THR A 387 -8.19 9.40 -29.93
C THR A 387 -9.71 9.32 -30.10
N SER A 388 -10.20 9.38 -31.36
CA SER A 388 -11.63 9.36 -31.70
C SER A 388 -12.31 8.03 -31.43
N ASP A 389 -11.61 6.90 -31.44
CA ASP A 389 -12.25 5.58 -31.35
C ASP A 389 -12.83 5.34 -29.94
N MET A 390 -12.04 5.55 -28.89
CA MET A 390 -12.55 5.44 -27.52
C MET A 390 -13.48 6.57 -27.12
N VAL A 391 -13.30 7.78 -27.66
CA VAL A 391 -14.26 8.88 -27.48
C VAL A 391 -15.62 8.49 -28.02
N SER A 392 -15.68 7.91 -29.23
CA SER A 392 -16.92 7.41 -29.83
C SER A 392 -17.52 6.27 -28.99
N PHE A 393 -16.70 5.33 -28.54
CA PHE A 393 -17.12 4.22 -27.69
C PHE A 393 -17.83 4.70 -26.42
N PHE A 394 -17.23 5.66 -25.72
CA PHE A 394 -17.82 6.23 -24.51
C PHE A 394 -19.02 7.13 -24.79
N ALA A 395 -18.97 7.94 -25.86
CA ALA A 395 -20.07 8.82 -26.25
C ALA A 395 -21.36 8.03 -26.61
N GLU A 396 -21.22 6.88 -27.28
CA GLU A 396 -22.34 5.97 -27.58
C GLU A 396 -23.02 5.42 -26.32
N ARG A 397 -22.30 5.42 -25.19
CA ARG A 397 -22.75 4.96 -23.87
C ARG A 397 -23.06 6.10 -22.89
N GLY A 398 -23.01 7.35 -23.37
CA GLY A 398 -23.32 8.54 -22.56
C GLY A 398 -22.23 8.88 -21.51
N VAL A 399 -21.03 8.33 -21.64
CA VAL A 399 -19.90 8.56 -20.71
C VAL A 399 -19.04 9.71 -21.24
N PRO A 400 -18.79 10.80 -20.48
CA PRO A 400 -17.99 11.94 -20.92
C PRO A 400 -16.48 11.68 -20.73
N ALA A 401 -15.94 10.61 -21.30
CA ALA A 401 -14.54 10.24 -21.19
C ALA A 401 -13.93 9.85 -22.54
N ALA A 402 -12.62 9.95 -22.65
CA ALA A 402 -11.86 9.57 -23.84
C ALA A 402 -11.00 8.32 -23.62
N ALA A 403 -10.77 7.97 -22.37
CA ALA A 403 -10.10 6.75 -21.96
C ALA A 403 -10.55 6.34 -20.55
N GLY A 404 -10.39 5.08 -20.21
CA GLY A 404 -10.81 4.57 -18.92
C GLY A 404 -10.00 3.39 -18.45
N ARG A 405 -10.05 3.16 -17.14
CA ARG A 405 -9.48 2.02 -16.45
C ARG A 405 -10.33 1.65 -15.23
N TYR A 406 -10.13 0.46 -14.74
CA TYR A 406 -10.87 -0.06 -13.60
C TYR A 406 -10.03 -1.09 -12.85
N PHE A 407 -10.44 -1.46 -11.64
CA PHE A 407 -9.83 -2.57 -10.92
C PHE A 407 -10.47 -3.89 -11.33
N PHE A 408 -9.67 -4.94 -11.40
CA PHE A 408 -10.12 -6.28 -11.79
C PHE A 408 -9.36 -7.35 -11.01
N ASN A 409 -9.99 -8.50 -10.78
CA ASN A 409 -9.35 -9.73 -10.35
C ASN A 409 -8.76 -10.46 -11.56
N GLY A 410 -7.79 -11.32 -11.33
CA GLY A 410 -7.30 -12.25 -12.33
C GLY A 410 -5.79 -12.25 -12.53
N ILE A 411 -5.00 -11.63 -11.63
CA ILE A 411 -3.55 -11.80 -11.64
C ILE A 411 -3.16 -12.90 -10.65
N ASP A 412 -2.61 -14.00 -11.17
CA ASP A 412 -2.06 -15.07 -10.35
C ASP A 412 -0.56 -14.90 -10.19
N THR A 413 -0.08 -15.06 -8.97
CA THR A 413 1.35 -14.93 -8.66
C THR A 413 1.83 -16.10 -7.81
N GLU A 414 3.04 -16.55 -8.08
CA GLU A 414 3.79 -17.47 -7.22
C GLU A 414 5.05 -16.77 -6.72
N THR A 415 5.27 -16.84 -5.41
CA THR A 415 6.48 -16.32 -4.75
C THR A 415 7.20 -17.45 -4.05
N ASN A 416 8.42 -17.73 -4.45
CA ASN A 416 9.33 -18.66 -3.80
C ASN A 416 10.40 -17.91 -3.04
N GLY A 417 10.70 -18.31 -1.80
CA GLY A 417 11.68 -17.60 -1.00
C GLY A 417 12.47 -18.46 -0.02
N LEU A 418 13.57 -17.88 0.44
CA LEU A 418 14.46 -18.46 1.46
C LEU A 418 14.90 -17.36 2.42
N ASP A 419 14.63 -17.56 3.70
CA ASP A 419 15.08 -16.71 4.79
C ASP A 419 16.15 -17.42 5.63
N ILE A 420 17.24 -16.72 5.91
CA ILE A 420 18.32 -17.20 6.78
C ILE A 420 18.58 -16.13 7.83
N VAL A 421 18.47 -16.48 9.10
CA VAL A 421 18.76 -15.57 10.22
C VAL A 421 19.72 -16.26 11.18
N ALA A 422 20.88 -15.64 11.40
CA ALA A 422 21.87 -16.09 12.36
C ALA A 422 22.13 -15.01 13.43
N THR A 423 22.24 -15.44 14.69
CA THR A 423 22.59 -14.56 15.81
C THR A 423 23.66 -15.24 16.64
N MET A 424 24.70 -14.50 16.99
CA MET A 424 25.77 -14.96 17.86
C MET A 424 26.02 -13.95 18.97
N ARG A 425 26.12 -14.44 20.19
CA ARG A 425 26.47 -13.63 21.35
C ARG A 425 27.76 -14.16 21.99
N GLU A 426 28.72 -13.27 22.16
CA GLU A 426 29.98 -13.56 22.82
C GLU A 426 30.24 -12.59 23.97
N ASP A 427 30.68 -13.12 25.09
CA ASP A 427 31.19 -12.31 26.19
C ASP A 427 32.60 -11.83 25.87
N VAL A 428 32.80 -10.54 25.92
CA VAL A 428 34.08 -9.86 25.67
C VAL A 428 34.51 -9.11 26.93
N ALA A 429 35.77 -8.71 26.99
CA ALA A 429 36.27 -7.97 28.14
C ALA A 429 35.41 -6.75 28.45
N ASN A 430 34.74 -6.74 29.61
CA ASN A 430 33.82 -5.70 30.09
C ASN A 430 32.59 -5.47 29.21
N GLY A 431 31.99 -6.53 28.64
CA GLY A 431 30.77 -6.36 27.88
C GLY A 431 30.37 -7.61 27.11
N SER A 432 29.43 -7.44 26.19
CA SER A 432 28.97 -8.48 25.26
C SER A 432 28.98 -7.99 23.82
N LEU A 433 29.35 -8.86 22.90
CA LEU A 433 29.26 -8.65 21.47
C LEU A 433 28.08 -9.45 20.91
N LEU A 434 27.15 -8.77 20.26
CA LEU A 434 26.03 -9.39 19.55
C LEU A 434 26.24 -9.21 18.05
N LEU A 435 26.36 -10.32 17.33
CA LEU A 435 26.40 -10.35 15.88
C LEU A 435 25.07 -10.88 15.36
N LYS A 436 24.51 -10.22 14.34
CA LYS A 436 23.31 -10.69 13.64
C LYS A 436 23.55 -10.63 12.14
N ALA A 437 23.15 -11.67 11.44
CA ALA A 437 23.12 -11.73 9.99
C ALA A 437 21.71 -12.17 9.57
N ALA A 438 21.11 -11.50 8.59
CA ALA A 438 19.86 -11.89 7.98
C ALA A 438 19.98 -11.79 6.46
N MET A 439 19.48 -12.81 5.77
CA MET A 439 19.43 -12.88 4.31
C MET A 439 18.00 -13.28 3.92
N ASN A 440 17.46 -12.58 2.94
CA ASN A 440 16.23 -12.93 2.28
C ASN A 440 16.48 -13.05 0.78
N PHE A 441 16.01 -14.14 0.20
CA PHE A 441 15.95 -14.35 -1.24
C PHE A 441 14.49 -14.63 -1.58
N ASN A 442 13.93 -13.89 -2.54
CA ASN A 442 12.58 -14.13 -3.03
C ASN A 442 12.51 -13.92 -4.53
N ASP A 443 11.66 -14.68 -5.17
CA ASP A 443 11.33 -14.57 -6.58
C ASP A 443 9.84 -14.66 -6.75
N THR A 444 9.23 -13.64 -7.36
CA THR A 444 7.80 -13.58 -7.64
C THR A 444 7.60 -13.60 -9.16
N GLU A 445 6.72 -14.46 -9.62
CA GLU A 445 6.30 -14.57 -11.01
C GLU A 445 4.79 -14.40 -11.14
N VAL A 446 4.34 -13.67 -12.18
CA VAL A 446 2.94 -13.67 -12.62
C VAL A 446 2.74 -14.89 -13.51
N THR A 447 1.95 -15.85 -13.06
CA THR A 447 1.86 -17.19 -13.66
C THR A 447 0.88 -17.26 -14.82
N ASN A 448 -0.15 -16.40 -14.86
CA ASN A 448 -1.23 -16.40 -15.85
C ASN A 448 -1.19 -15.27 -16.89
N LYS A 449 -0.02 -14.68 -17.16
CA LYS A 449 0.14 -13.54 -18.11
C LYS A 449 -0.52 -13.72 -19.47
N GLY A 450 -0.56 -14.95 -19.99
CA GLY A 450 -1.09 -15.26 -21.30
C GLY A 450 -2.62 -15.43 -21.34
N GLU A 451 -3.29 -15.42 -20.20
CA GLU A 451 -4.72 -15.68 -20.06
C GLU A 451 -5.54 -14.40 -19.90
N LEU A 452 -4.88 -13.27 -19.62
CA LEU A 452 -5.51 -11.98 -19.38
C LEU A 452 -5.82 -11.26 -20.69
N GLU A 453 -6.93 -11.65 -21.32
CA GLU A 453 -7.37 -11.10 -22.59
C GLU A 453 -8.20 -9.82 -22.41
N THR A 454 -7.99 -8.87 -23.33
CA THR A 454 -8.87 -7.70 -23.45
C THR A 454 -10.24 -8.15 -23.94
N PRO A 455 -11.35 -7.62 -23.37
CA PRO A 455 -12.69 -7.95 -23.85
C PRO A 455 -12.82 -7.76 -25.37
N ALA A 456 -13.35 -8.76 -26.06
CA ALA A 456 -13.42 -8.79 -27.53
C ALA A 456 -14.18 -7.59 -28.13
N GLU A 457 -15.15 -7.06 -27.40
CA GLU A 457 -15.93 -5.87 -27.81
C GLU A 457 -15.07 -4.59 -27.88
N LEU A 458 -13.99 -4.53 -27.14
CA LEU A 458 -13.06 -3.40 -27.15
C LEU A 458 -12.03 -3.48 -28.30
N ALA A 459 -11.84 -4.63 -28.92
CA ALA A 459 -10.82 -4.84 -29.96
C ALA A 459 -10.98 -3.93 -31.19
N ALA A 460 -12.20 -3.46 -31.47
CA ALA A 460 -12.46 -2.50 -32.54
C ALA A 460 -12.04 -1.05 -32.21
N TYR A 461 -11.89 -0.73 -30.93
CA TYR A 461 -11.67 0.63 -30.43
C TYR A 461 -10.29 0.84 -29.81
N THR A 462 -9.68 -0.20 -29.28
CA THR A 462 -8.39 -0.12 -28.59
C THR A 462 -7.49 -1.32 -28.87
N SER A 463 -6.18 -1.07 -28.81
CA SER A 463 -5.14 -2.11 -28.75
C SER A 463 -4.55 -2.25 -27.35
N SER A 464 -5.13 -1.58 -26.33
CA SER A 464 -4.69 -1.71 -24.94
C SER A 464 -4.97 -3.12 -24.42
N VAL A 465 -4.07 -3.65 -23.64
CA VAL A 465 -4.20 -4.95 -22.98
C VAL A 465 -4.70 -4.77 -21.55
N LEU A 466 -5.31 -5.80 -20.98
CA LEU A 466 -5.82 -5.73 -19.60
C LEU A 466 -4.66 -5.59 -18.60
N LEU A 467 -3.62 -6.40 -18.72
CA LEU A 467 -2.40 -6.33 -17.93
C LEU A 467 -1.20 -6.03 -18.83
N GLY A 468 -0.64 -4.85 -18.68
CA GLY A 468 0.53 -4.43 -19.45
C GLY A 468 1.87 -4.75 -18.76
N ARG A 469 2.93 -4.62 -19.54
CA ARG A 469 4.30 -4.86 -19.07
C ARG A 469 4.66 -4.09 -17.80
N THR A 470 4.23 -2.84 -17.68
CA THR A 470 4.51 -2.00 -16.51
C THR A 470 4.01 -2.65 -15.22
N ASN A 471 2.80 -3.19 -15.22
CA ASN A 471 2.22 -3.86 -14.07
C ASN A 471 2.89 -5.21 -13.82
N THR A 472 3.17 -6.01 -14.84
CA THR A 472 3.92 -7.27 -14.71
C THR A 472 5.27 -7.05 -14.02
N VAL A 473 6.07 -6.08 -14.50
CA VAL A 473 7.40 -5.77 -13.93
C VAL A 473 7.28 -5.27 -12.49
N ARG A 474 6.20 -4.57 -12.12
CA ARG A 474 5.95 -4.16 -10.73
C ARG A 474 5.85 -5.36 -9.79
N TYR A 475 5.15 -6.41 -10.19
CA TYR A 475 5.06 -7.64 -9.40
C TYR A 475 6.38 -8.41 -9.34
N GLU A 476 7.09 -8.51 -10.46
CA GLU A 476 8.20 -9.44 -10.61
C GLU A 476 9.57 -8.88 -10.24
N SER A 477 9.83 -7.61 -10.47
CA SER A 477 11.20 -7.08 -10.37
C SER A 477 11.33 -5.64 -9.86
N SER A 478 10.24 -5.00 -9.42
CA SER A 478 10.32 -3.67 -8.84
C SER A 478 10.64 -3.66 -7.34
N SER A 479 10.74 -4.84 -6.73
CA SER A 479 11.26 -5.03 -5.38
C SER A 479 12.56 -5.82 -5.42
N PRO A 480 13.50 -5.58 -4.48
CA PRO A 480 14.74 -6.35 -4.43
C PRO A 480 14.46 -7.84 -4.19
N ARG A 481 14.98 -8.71 -5.05
CA ARG A 481 14.87 -10.17 -4.90
C ARG A 481 15.82 -10.74 -3.86
N GLU A 482 16.84 -9.98 -3.48
CA GLU A 482 17.81 -10.34 -2.46
C GLU A 482 18.06 -9.18 -1.51
N ASN A 483 18.03 -9.46 -0.23
CA ASN A 483 18.38 -8.52 0.83
C ASN A 483 19.34 -9.18 1.80
N PHE A 484 20.36 -8.46 2.20
CA PHE A 484 21.31 -8.89 3.21
C PHE A 484 21.47 -7.80 4.26
N GLN A 485 21.39 -8.20 5.53
CA GLN A 485 21.65 -7.34 6.67
C GLN A 485 22.68 -8.01 7.58
N PHE A 486 23.68 -7.25 7.99
CA PHE A 486 24.62 -7.64 9.03
C PHE A 486 24.72 -6.54 10.07
N SER A 487 24.70 -6.89 11.36
CA SER A 487 24.98 -5.94 12.43
C SER A 487 25.90 -6.52 13.49
N ALA A 488 26.77 -5.66 14.01
CA ALA A 488 27.63 -5.95 15.15
C ALA A 488 27.34 -4.90 16.24
N THR A 489 26.89 -5.36 17.41
CA THR A 489 26.58 -4.51 18.55
C THR A 489 27.48 -4.90 19.72
N LEU A 490 28.37 -3.99 20.11
CA LEU A 490 29.21 -4.13 21.29
C LEU A 490 28.57 -3.36 22.46
N GLN A 491 28.08 -4.08 23.45
CA GLN A 491 27.48 -3.50 24.64
C GLN A 491 28.46 -3.57 25.81
N LYS A 492 28.79 -2.41 26.38
CA LYS A 492 29.60 -2.25 27.59
C LYS A 492 28.74 -1.66 28.70
N PRO A 493 29.15 -1.69 29.98
CA PRO A 493 28.36 -1.18 31.10
C PRO A 493 27.89 0.27 30.93
N SER A 494 28.70 1.11 30.29
CA SER A 494 28.41 2.55 30.11
C SER A 494 28.21 2.98 28.65
N SER A 495 28.36 2.11 27.68
CA SER A 495 28.24 2.50 26.26
C SER A 495 27.80 1.34 25.36
N THR A 496 27.16 1.68 24.27
CA THR A 496 26.78 0.72 23.20
C THR A 496 27.29 1.27 21.86
N TRP A 497 27.91 0.41 21.09
CA TRP A 497 28.39 0.68 19.74
C TRP A 497 27.68 -0.29 18.80
N MET A 498 27.08 0.22 17.75
CA MET A 498 26.47 -0.60 16.70
C MET A 498 27.00 -0.17 15.33
N VAL A 499 27.31 -1.15 14.51
CA VAL A 499 27.51 -0.98 13.07
C VAL A 499 26.56 -1.92 12.37
N LYS A 500 25.80 -1.40 11.39
CA LYS A 500 24.84 -2.16 10.60
C LYS A 500 25.14 -1.93 9.12
N LEU A 501 25.22 -3.02 8.37
CA LEU A 501 25.32 -3.04 6.92
C LEU A 501 23.97 -3.53 6.37
N ASN A 502 23.38 -2.81 5.43
CA ASN A 502 22.22 -3.28 4.68
C ASN A 502 22.58 -3.27 3.20
N ARG A 503 22.43 -4.41 2.54
CA ARG A 503 22.56 -4.54 1.09
C ARG A 503 21.20 -4.85 0.49
N TRP A 504 20.77 -4.01 -0.41
CA TRP A 504 19.57 -4.17 -1.20
C TRP A 504 19.95 -4.66 -2.59
N GLY A 505 19.27 -5.69 -3.07
CA GLY A 505 19.41 -6.19 -4.44
C GLY A 505 19.05 -5.15 -5.49
N GLU A 506 19.25 -5.48 -6.73
CA GLU A 506 18.82 -4.62 -7.84
C GLU A 506 17.30 -4.62 -7.98
N VAL A 507 16.77 -3.52 -8.55
CA VAL A 507 15.35 -3.38 -8.88
C VAL A 507 15.20 -2.82 -10.28
N THR A 508 14.11 -3.20 -10.94
CA THR A 508 13.75 -2.65 -12.25
C THR A 508 12.65 -1.61 -12.09
N ILE A 509 12.92 -0.39 -12.55
CA ILE A 509 11.88 0.64 -12.72
C ILE A 509 11.11 0.28 -13.99
N PRO A 510 9.80 0.00 -13.88
CA PRO A 510 9.02 -0.46 -15.01
C PRO A 510 8.84 0.63 -16.07
N ALA A 511 8.69 0.20 -17.31
CA ALA A 511 8.29 1.05 -18.42
C ALA A 511 7.38 0.27 -19.38
N SER A 512 6.76 0.98 -20.32
CA SER A 512 5.89 0.35 -21.33
C SER A 512 6.65 -0.55 -22.32
N THR A 513 7.98 -0.39 -22.44
CA THR A 513 8.86 -1.23 -23.27
C THR A 513 10.16 -1.52 -22.55
N VAL A 514 10.78 -2.67 -22.87
CA VAL A 514 12.06 -3.13 -22.26
C VAL A 514 13.17 -2.08 -22.40
N GLU A 515 13.25 -1.42 -23.56
CA GLU A 515 14.31 -0.46 -23.87
C GLU A 515 14.23 0.80 -23.00
N ARG A 516 13.09 1.06 -22.38
CA ARG A 516 12.87 2.22 -21.50
C ARG A 516 12.98 1.87 -20.03
N GLU A 517 13.03 0.60 -19.69
CA GLU A 517 13.25 0.16 -18.31
C GLU A 517 14.61 0.59 -17.79
N GLN A 518 14.67 0.86 -16.51
CA GLN A 518 15.90 1.25 -15.83
C GLN A 518 16.19 0.28 -14.69
N VAL A 519 17.34 -0.37 -14.77
CA VAL A 519 17.81 -1.20 -13.67
C VAL A 519 18.61 -0.35 -12.69
N LEU A 520 18.15 -0.25 -11.47
CA LEU A 520 18.90 0.32 -10.35
C LEU A 520 19.75 -0.77 -9.74
N SER A 521 21.06 -0.66 -9.90
CA SER A 521 22.01 -1.61 -9.32
C SER A 521 21.91 -1.70 -7.82
N SER A 522 22.21 -2.85 -7.26
CA SER A 522 22.27 -3.10 -5.81
C SER A 522 23.04 -2.01 -5.06
N LYS A 523 22.57 -1.68 -3.85
CA LYS A 523 23.15 -0.65 -2.97
C LYS A 523 23.45 -1.22 -1.60
N THR A 524 24.53 -0.73 -1.00
CA THR A 524 24.86 -1.02 0.38
C THR A 524 24.87 0.28 1.18
N THR A 525 24.14 0.30 2.30
CA THR A 525 24.17 1.37 3.28
C THR A 525 24.88 0.92 4.54
N VAL A 526 25.49 1.85 5.24
CA VAL A 526 26.17 1.63 6.52
C VAL A 526 25.58 2.59 7.54
N ASP A 527 25.04 2.03 8.61
CA ASP A 527 24.54 2.79 9.75
C ASP A 527 25.47 2.57 10.94
N MET A 528 25.75 3.62 11.68
CA MET A 528 26.56 3.57 12.89
C MET A 528 25.81 4.28 14.02
N GLU A 529 25.75 3.63 15.17
CA GLU A 529 25.16 4.20 16.38
C GLU A 529 26.16 4.08 17.53
N TYR A 530 26.28 5.15 18.28
CA TYR A 530 27.00 5.17 19.53
C TYR A 530 26.12 5.80 20.60
N SER A 531 25.88 5.07 21.68
CA SER A 531 25.19 5.60 22.85
C SER A 531 26.00 5.39 24.11
N PHE A 532 25.94 6.34 25.05
CA PHE A 532 26.63 6.25 26.32
C PHE A 532 25.79 6.76 27.48
N GLN A 533 26.02 6.16 28.65
CA GLN A 533 25.36 6.56 29.88
C GLN A 533 26.12 7.74 30.51
N VAL A 534 25.48 8.89 30.61
CA VAL A 534 26.05 10.07 31.25
C VAL A 534 25.91 9.96 32.77
N ASN A 535 24.75 9.52 33.25
CA ASN A 535 24.46 9.22 34.67
C ASN A 535 23.29 8.22 34.75
N SER A 536 22.80 7.92 35.94
CA SER A 536 21.71 6.93 36.14
C SER A 536 20.38 7.29 35.45
N GLN A 537 20.20 8.56 35.05
CA GLN A 537 18.96 9.06 34.47
C GLN A 537 19.08 9.49 32.99
N VAL A 538 20.30 9.73 32.50
CA VAL A 538 20.55 10.27 31.17
C VAL A 538 21.44 9.34 30.38
N ARG A 539 20.93 8.88 29.23
CA ARG A 539 21.67 8.19 28.17
C ARG A 539 21.63 9.05 26.90
N MET A 540 22.75 9.22 26.26
CA MET A 540 22.92 9.96 25.01
C MET A 540 23.40 9.03 23.90
#